data_cfc4bbc700ceec5e77d7ce69a3987761
#
_entry.id   cfc4bbc700ceec5e77d7ce69a3987761
#
_cell.length_a   1.000
_cell.length_b   1.000
_cell.length_c   1.000
_cell.angle_alpha   90.00
_cell.angle_beta   90.00
_cell.angle_gamma   90.00
#
_symmetry.space_group_name_H-M   'P 1'
#
loop_
_entity.id
_entity.type
_entity.pdbx_description
1 polymer ?
#
loop_
_entity_poly.entity_id
_entity_poly.type
_entity_poly.pdbx_seq_one_letter_code
_entity_poly.pdbx_strand_id
1 'polypeptide(L)'
;MSRIAVDVVLLPDEAMTERAIQIYRELIAEYAAKIILSRNNRLPHISLAMGGVEESDVESIGRMLDRFAREIPVKQLSALGVAVVTNTKGEPLSIFTVEKTESLQTLHETVMRETASLFSYDITEEMIQDKKVADTTLEWIRNYPRKAAFDRFSPHITLGYGRANIEGPFPIPFTVSQLALCHLGNHCTCRQPLVSVAINGQ
;
A
#
# COMPACT_ATOMS: atom_id res chain seq x y z
N MET A 1 -1.08 -23.74 11.71
CA MET A 1 -0.25 -22.53 11.60
C MET A 1 -1.19 -21.37 11.36
N SER A 2 -0.93 -20.20 11.94
CA SER A 2 -1.79 -19.03 11.76
C SER A 2 -1.43 -18.33 10.46
N ARG A 3 -2.44 -17.92 9.69
CA ARG A 3 -2.27 -17.18 8.44
C ARG A 3 -2.74 -15.75 8.63
N ILE A 4 -2.03 -14.81 8.05
CA ILE A 4 -2.34 -13.39 8.10
C ILE A 4 -2.36 -12.77 6.69
N ALA A 5 -3.20 -11.77 6.49
CA ALA A 5 -3.21 -11.00 5.25
C ALA A 5 -2.16 -9.88 5.33
N VAL A 6 -1.34 -9.78 4.32
CA VAL A 6 -0.22 -8.85 4.27
C VAL A 6 -0.18 -8.05 2.97
N ASP A 7 0.53 -6.93 3.03
CA ASP A 7 0.91 -6.12 1.88
C ASP A 7 2.40 -5.81 1.93
N VAL A 8 3.11 -6.04 0.86
CA VAL A 8 4.45 -5.51 0.65
C VAL A 8 4.32 -4.09 0.13
N VAL A 9 4.88 -3.14 0.85
CA VAL A 9 4.65 -1.71 0.61
C VAL A 9 5.92 -0.89 0.57
N LEU A 10 5.90 0.22 -0.18
CA LEU A 10 6.83 1.32 -0.01
C LEU A 10 6.22 2.37 0.92
N LEU A 11 6.97 2.76 1.94
CA LEU A 11 6.58 3.85 2.84
C LEU A 11 7.25 5.15 2.39
N PRO A 12 6.47 6.21 2.13
CA PRO A 12 7.01 7.50 1.74
C PRO A 12 7.74 8.18 2.90
N ASP A 13 8.51 9.21 2.59
CA ASP A 13 9.16 10.06 3.58
C ASP A 13 8.13 10.78 4.48
N GLU A 14 8.65 11.41 5.53
CA GLU A 14 7.81 12.10 6.52
C GLU A 14 7.00 13.24 5.90
N ALA A 15 7.56 13.98 4.95
CA ALA A 15 6.87 15.11 4.31
C ALA A 15 5.65 14.65 3.50
N MET A 16 5.79 13.59 2.69
CA MET A 16 4.67 13.03 1.92
C MET A 16 3.66 12.32 2.83
N THR A 17 4.13 11.63 3.87
CA THR A 17 3.28 11.01 4.89
C THR A 17 2.39 12.05 5.57
N GLU A 18 2.96 13.16 6.04
CA GLU A 18 2.19 14.23 6.69
C GLU A 18 1.20 14.89 5.74
N ARG A 19 1.62 15.11 4.49
CA ARG A 19 0.74 15.66 3.45
C ARG A 19 -0.48 14.76 3.20
N ALA A 20 -0.28 13.46 3.09
CA ALA A 20 -1.39 12.51 2.93
C ALA A 20 -2.33 12.52 4.15
N ILE A 21 -1.79 12.59 5.37
CA ILE A 21 -2.57 12.68 6.61
C ILE A 21 -3.34 14.00 6.70
N GLN A 22 -2.75 15.11 6.28
CA GLN A 22 -3.43 16.41 6.28
C GLN A 22 -4.64 16.38 5.34
N ILE A 23 -4.47 15.91 4.11
CA ILE A 23 -5.57 15.79 3.14
C ILE A 23 -6.66 14.86 3.67
N TYR A 24 -6.27 13.73 4.27
CA TYR A 24 -7.21 12.85 4.93
C TYR A 24 -8.06 13.57 5.98
N ARG A 25 -7.46 14.44 6.83
CA ARG A 25 -8.20 15.21 7.84
C ARG A 25 -9.22 16.17 7.23
N GLU A 26 -8.93 16.75 6.08
CA GLU A 26 -9.86 17.58 5.33
C GLU A 26 -11.03 16.74 4.77
N LEU A 27 -10.72 15.55 4.23
CA LEU A 27 -11.75 14.64 3.71
C LEU A 27 -12.72 14.16 4.79
N ILE A 28 -12.25 13.83 6.00
CA ILE A 28 -13.13 13.34 7.07
C ILE A 28 -14.05 14.39 7.66
N ALA A 29 -13.79 15.67 7.46
CA ALA A 29 -14.70 16.74 7.85
C ALA A 29 -16.00 16.69 7.03
N GLU A 30 -15.95 16.14 5.82
CA GLU A 30 -17.09 16.07 4.89
C GLU A 30 -17.63 14.64 4.70
N TYR A 31 -16.79 13.60 4.94
CA TYR A 31 -17.11 12.21 4.64
C TYR A 31 -16.86 11.31 5.85
N ALA A 32 -17.55 10.16 5.89
CA ALA A 32 -17.34 9.19 6.96
C ALA A 32 -15.90 8.66 7.00
N ALA A 33 -15.29 8.66 8.19
CA ALA A 33 -13.94 8.17 8.44
C ALA A 33 -13.86 6.62 8.39
N LYS A 34 -13.91 6.05 7.18
CA LYS A 34 -13.75 4.59 6.99
C LYS A 34 -12.29 4.14 7.08
N ILE A 35 -11.37 4.99 6.64
CA ILE A 35 -9.93 4.83 6.76
C ILE A 35 -9.45 5.93 7.70
N ILE A 36 -8.55 5.63 8.63
CA ILE A 36 -7.98 6.62 9.55
C ILE A 36 -6.47 6.62 9.34
N LEU A 37 -5.98 7.48 8.44
CA LEU A 37 -4.54 7.59 8.22
C LEU A 37 -3.85 8.22 9.42
N SER A 38 -2.73 7.65 9.82
CA SER A 38 -1.88 8.19 10.89
C SER A 38 -0.43 7.73 10.74
N ARG A 39 0.48 8.34 11.53
CA ARG A 39 1.91 7.98 11.53
C ARG A 39 2.21 6.60 12.14
N ASN A 40 1.35 6.10 13.00
CA ASN A 40 1.61 4.89 13.81
C ASN A 40 0.65 3.74 13.49
N ASN A 41 -0.38 4.01 12.70
CA ASN A 41 -1.41 3.03 12.40
C ASN A 41 -2.15 3.46 11.13
N ARG A 42 -2.34 2.54 10.19
CA ARG A 42 -2.86 2.84 8.84
C ARG A 42 -1.98 3.86 8.12
N LEU A 43 -0.75 3.45 7.88
CA LEU A 43 0.29 4.29 7.26
C LEU A 43 -0.06 4.61 5.81
N PRO A 44 0.17 5.85 5.34
CA PRO A 44 0.23 6.13 3.92
C PRO A 44 1.30 5.27 3.25
N HIS A 45 0.96 4.60 2.15
CA HIS A 45 1.86 3.64 1.50
C HIS A 45 1.54 3.47 0.02
N ILE A 46 2.47 2.86 -0.70
CA ILE A 46 2.29 2.36 -2.06
C ILE A 46 2.34 0.83 -1.98
N SER A 47 1.25 0.17 -2.33
CA SER A 47 1.17 -1.30 -2.35
C SER A 47 1.97 -1.87 -3.52
N LEU A 48 2.77 -2.91 -3.26
CA LEU A 48 3.50 -3.67 -4.28
C LEU A 48 2.94 -5.07 -4.48
N ALA A 49 2.52 -5.75 -3.40
CA ALA A 49 1.93 -7.09 -3.49
C ALA A 49 1.09 -7.40 -2.25
N MET A 50 -0.14 -7.86 -2.45
CA MET A 50 -1.04 -8.28 -1.37
C MET A 50 -1.34 -9.77 -1.45
N GLY A 51 -1.50 -10.42 -0.29
CA GLY A 51 -1.89 -11.83 -0.20
C GLY A 51 -1.96 -12.31 1.25
N GLY A 52 -2.26 -13.58 1.44
CA GLY A 52 -2.19 -14.27 2.72
C GLY A 52 -0.90 -15.06 2.85
N VAL A 53 -0.25 -15.02 4.01
CA VAL A 53 0.97 -15.78 4.29
C VAL A 53 0.85 -16.55 5.60
N GLU A 54 1.61 -17.63 5.75
CA GLU A 54 1.84 -18.23 7.06
C GLU A 54 2.69 -17.27 7.91
N GLU A 55 2.38 -17.11 9.19
CA GLU A 55 3.17 -16.25 10.09
C GLU A 55 4.65 -16.68 10.15
N SER A 56 4.93 -17.97 9.98
CA SER A 56 6.29 -18.53 9.91
C SER A 56 7.11 -18.01 8.72
N ASP A 57 6.46 -17.52 7.67
CA ASP A 57 7.13 -17.04 6.45
C ASP A 57 7.55 -15.57 6.52
N VAL A 58 7.05 -14.83 7.53
CA VAL A 58 7.31 -13.39 7.70
C VAL A 58 8.81 -13.07 7.71
N GLU A 59 9.61 -13.86 8.44
CA GLU A 59 11.06 -13.67 8.50
C GLU A 59 11.72 -13.93 7.15
N SER A 60 11.27 -14.94 6.42
CA SER A 60 11.79 -15.27 5.09
C SER A 60 11.49 -14.14 4.10
N ILE A 61 10.27 -13.62 4.13
CA ILE A 61 9.89 -12.45 3.33
C ILE A 61 10.76 -11.25 3.72
N GLY A 62 11.01 -11.02 5.01
CA GLY A 62 11.90 -9.95 5.48
C GLY A 62 13.29 -10.01 4.86
N ARG A 63 13.90 -11.19 4.76
CA ARG A 63 15.19 -11.38 4.07
C ARG A 63 15.12 -11.07 2.58
N MET A 64 14.00 -11.41 1.94
CA MET A 64 13.77 -11.05 0.52
C MET A 64 13.67 -9.54 0.35
N LEU A 65 12.92 -8.85 1.21
CA LEU A 65 12.77 -7.39 1.16
C LEU A 65 14.12 -6.67 1.36
N ASP A 66 14.96 -7.17 2.27
CA ASP A 66 16.29 -6.62 2.52
C ASP A 66 17.21 -6.75 1.27
N ARG A 67 17.09 -7.86 0.53
CA ARG A 67 17.78 -8.03 -0.75
C ARG A 67 17.22 -7.05 -1.81
N PHE A 68 15.90 -6.94 -1.96
CA PHE A 68 15.28 -6.04 -2.94
C PHE A 68 15.61 -4.58 -2.69
N ALA A 69 15.63 -4.15 -1.42
CA ALA A 69 15.99 -2.78 -1.05
C ALA A 69 17.42 -2.40 -1.47
N ARG A 70 18.33 -3.39 -1.58
CA ARG A 70 19.70 -3.20 -2.06
C ARG A 70 19.83 -3.28 -3.58
N GLU A 71 19.12 -4.22 -4.20
CA GLU A 71 19.27 -4.54 -5.63
C GLU A 71 18.44 -3.65 -6.54
N ILE A 72 17.29 -3.18 -6.07
CA ILE A 72 16.33 -2.39 -6.86
C ILE A 72 16.05 -1.06 -6.14
N PRO A 73 16.97 -0.09 -6.25
CA PRO A 73 16.85 1.16 -5.51
C PRO A 73 15.76 2.06 -6.11
N VAL A 74 14.58 2.03 -5.52
CA VAL A 74 13.52 3.01 -5.79
C VAL A 74 13.58 4.07 -4.70
N LYS A 75 14.21 5.22 -4.97
CA LYS A 75 14.44 6.25 -3.95
C LYS A 75 13.55 7.46 -4.10
N GLN A 76 13.45 7.97 -5.31
CA GLN A 76 12.71 9.19 -5.62
C GLN A 76 11.55 8.86 -6.55
N LEU A 77 10.37 9.32 -6.15
CA LEU A 77 9.12 9.18 -6.89
C LEU A 77 8.45 10.55 -7.00
N SER A 78 7.43 10.64 -7.85
CA SER A 78 6.64 11.86 -8.04
C SER A 78 5.15 11.54 -7.89
N ALA A 79 4.45 12.30 -7.05
CA ALA A 79 3.00 12.33 -7.08
C ALA A 79 2.57 13.25 -8.24
N LEU A 80 1.85 12.69 -9.21
CA LEU A 80 1.48 13.40 -10.45
C LEU A 80 0.22 14.25 -10.30
N GLY A 81 -0.61 13.93 -9.31
CA GLY A 81 -1.87 14.62 -9.06
C GLY A 81 -2.74 13.86 -8.07
N VAL A 82 -3.92 14.40 -7.82
CA VAL A 82 -4.99 13.73 -7.08
C VAL A 82 -6.02 13.21 -8.07
N ALA A 83 -6.35 11.92 -7.95
CA ALA A 83 -7.46 11.32 -8.69
C ALA A 83 -8.54 10.84 -7.72
N VAL A 84 -9.78 10.84 -8.19
CA VAL A 84 -10.90 10.22 -7.50
C VAL A 84 -11.29 8.96 -8.27
N VAL A 85 -11.08 7.82 -7.63
CA VAL A 85 -11.50 6.52 -8.14
C VAL A 85 -12.74 6.04 -7.39
N THR A 86 -13.43 5.04 -7.91
CA THR A 86 -14.58 4.44 -7.24
C THR A 86 -14.30 2.99 -6.90
N ASN A 87 -14.68 2.57 -5.70
CA ASN A 87 -14.65 1.16 -5.34
C ASN A 87 -15.80 0.38 -6.02
N THR A 88 -15.88 -0.93 -5.81
CA THR A 88 -16.92 -1.79 -6.38
C THR A 88 -18.35 -1.46 -5.91
N LYS A 89 -18.49 -0.66 -4.84
CA LYS A 89 -19.77 -0.16 -4.33
C LYS A 89 -20.11 1.25 -4.84
N GLY A 90 -19.29 1.82 -5.76
CA GLY A 90 -19.51 3.17 -6.29
C GLY A 90 -19.10 4.30 -5.33
N GLU A 91 -18.41 3.99 -4.22
CA GLU A 91 -17.98 5.00 -3.26
C GLU A 91 -16.70 5.69 -3.76
N PRO A 92 -16.64 7.03 -3.71
CA PRO A 92 -15.45 7.76 -4.13
C PRO A 92 -14.30 7.57 -3.15
N LEU A 93 -13.10 7.39 -3.69
CA LEU A 93 -11.85 7.26 -2.97
C LEU A 93 -10.82 8.18 -3.62
N SER A 94 -10.25 9.09 -2.84
CA SER A 94 -9.18 9.98 -3.31
C SER A 94 -7.82 9.33 -3.12
N ILE A 95 -6.98 9.46 -4.13
CA ILE A 95 -5.62 8.91 -4.17
C ILE A 95 -4.64 9.94 -4.73
N PHE A 96 -3.40 9.97 -4.26
CA PHE A 96 -2.30 10.49 -5.05
C PHE A 96 -1.94 9.47 -6.12
N THR A 97 -1.98 9.85 -7.37
CA THR A 97 -1.38 9.06 -8.46
C THR A 97 0.13 9.24 -8.43
N VAL A 98 0.86 8.14 -8.48
CA VAL A 98 2.33 8.14 -8.44
C VAL A 98 2.87 7.79 -9.82
N GLU A 99 3.97 8.41 -10.20
CA GLU A 99 4.66 8.12 -11.46
C GLU A 99 5.11 6.65 -11.50
N LYS A 100 4.68 5.94 -12.54
CA LYS A 100 5.05 4.55 -12.78
C LYS A 100 6.39 4.50 -13.51
N THR A 101 7.49 4.66 -12.76
CA THR A 101 8.84 4.55 -13.30
C THR A 101 9.18 3.10 -13.64
N GLU A 102 10.16 2.87 -14.52
CA GLU A 102 10.64 1.53 -14.87
C GLU A 102 11.17 0.78 -13.63
N SER A 103 11.93 1.47 -12.78
CA SER A 103 12.45 0.87 -11.53
C SER A 103 11.32 0.47 -10.58
N LEU A 104 10.27 1.28 -10.44
CA LEU A 104 9.12 0.96 -9.60
C LEU A 104 8.32 -0.23 -10.17
N GLN A 105 8.15 -0.30 -11.49
CA GLN A 105 7.52 -1.44 -12.15
C GLN A 105 8.35 -2.71 -11.96
N THR A 106 9.68 -2.64 -12.14
CA THR A 106 10.60 -3.76 -11.94
C THR A 106 10.54 -4.27 -10.50
N LEU A 107 10.54 -3.37 -9.52
CA LEU A 107 10.40 -3.74 -8.11
C LEU A 107 9.08 -4.46 -7.85
N HIS A 108 7.96 -3.89 -8.32
CA HIS A 108 6.64 -4.52 -8.19
C HIS A 108 6.62 -5.95 -8.77
N GLU A 109 7.10 -6.12 -10.00
CA GLU A 109 7.11 -7.42 -10.67
C GLU A 109 8.02 -8.44 -9.97
N THR A 110 9.17 -7.97 -9.47
CA THR A 110 10.08 -8.83 -8.72
C THR A 110 9.44 -9.29 -7.43
N VAL A 111 8.83 -8.38 -6.67
CA VAL A 111 8.09 -8.72 -5.45
C VAL A 111 6.99 -9.73 -5.76
N MET A 112 6.17 -9.48 -6.78
CA MET A 112 5.07 -10.40 -7.17
C MET A 112 5.56 -11.80 -7.54
N ARG A 113 6.68 -11.91 -8.28
CA ARG A 113 7.24 -13.21 -8.70
C ARG A 113 7.85 -13.97 -7.54
N GLU A 114 8.63 -13.30 -6.72
CA GLU A 114 9.37 -13.93 -5.62
C GLU A 114 8.45 -14.34 -4.45
N THR A 115 7.36 -13.60 -4.23
CA THR A 115 6.37 -13.96 -3.20
C THR A 115 5.33 -14.97 -3.68
N ALA A 116 5.28 -15.30 -4.96
CA ALA A 116 4.23 -16.13 -5.56
C ALA A 116 4.07 -17.51 -4.91
N SER A 117 5.16 -18.13 -4.43
CA SER A 117 5.12 -19.42 -3.75
C SER A 117 4.71 -19.36 -2.28
N LEU A 118 4.76 -18.16 -1.68
CA LEU A 118 4.43 -17.91 -0.27
C LEU A 118 3.03 -17.32 -0.11
N PHE A 119 2.57 -16.59 -1.12
CA PHE A 119 1.27 -15.91 -1.07
C PHE A 119 0.13 -16.84 -1.47
N SER A 120 -0.92 -16.82 -0.66
CA SER A 120 -2.21 -17.41 -0.98
C SER A 120 -3.23 -16.30 -1.17
N TYR A 121 -4.20 -16.55 -2.04
CA TYR A 121 -5.32 -15.64 -2.29
C TYR A 121 -6.65 -16.18 -1.74
N ASP A 122 -6.59 -17.26 -0.96
CA ASP A 122 -7.71 -17.74 -0.15
C ASP A 122 -7.73 -16.98 1.19
N ILE A 123 -8.29 -15.77 1.16
CA ILE A 123 -8.29 -14.82 2.27
C ILE A 123 -9.59 -14.91 3.05
N THR A 124 -9.49 -14.97 4.38
CA THR A 124 -10.62 -14.95 5.31
C THR A 124 -10.58 -13.71 6.22
N GLU A 125 -11.68 -13.42 6.91
CA GLU A 125 -11.77 -12.26 7.81
C GLU A 125 -10.75 -12.32 8.95
N GLU A 126 -10.50 -13.53 9.48
CA GLU A 126 -9.58 -13.75 10.60
C GLU A 126 -8.13 -13.40 10.26
N MET A 127 -7.77 -13.36 8.97
CA MET A 127 -6.45 -12.96 8.51
C MET A 127 -6.25 -11.44 8.55
N ILE A 128 -7.31 -10.65 8.70
CA ILE A 128 -7.29 -9.19 8.72
C ILE A 128 -7.23 -8.70 10.16
N GLN A 129 -6.40 -7.70 10.42
CA GLN A 129 -6.16 -7.21 11.80
C GLN A 129 -7.35 -6.47 12.42
N ASP A 130 -8.37 -6.08 11.66
CA ASP A 130 -9.56 -5.38 12.15
C ASP A 130 -10.70 -6.32 12.50
N LYS A 131 -11.51 -5.97 13.54
CA LYS A 131 -12.64 -6.80 14.01
C LYS A 131 -13.83 -6.86 13.05
N LYS A 132 -13.98 -5.86 12.20
CA LYS A 132 -15.03 -5.78 11.17
C LYS A 132 -14.36 -5.57 9.83
N VAL A 133 -14.54 -6.52 8.94
CA VAL A 133 -13.95 -6.51 7.60
C VAL A 133 -15.05 -6.32 6.57
N ALA A 134 -14.83 -5.42 5.64
CA ALA A 134 -15.73 -5.24 4.50
C ALA A 134 -15.47 -6.33 3.46
N ASP A 135 -16.53 -6.90 2.87
CA ASP A 135 -16.43 -7.89 1.78
C ASP A 135 -15.54 -7.40 0.63
N THR A 136 -15.59 -6.09 0.35
CA THR A 136 -14.76 -5.44 -0.67
C THR A 136 -13.26 -5.54 -0.38
N THR A 137 -12.86 -5.61 0.88
CA THR A 137 -11.46 -5.82 1.29
C THR A 137 -11.00 -7.22 0.93
N LEU A 138 -11.78 -8.24 1.31
CA LEU A 138 -11.47 -9.64 1.00
C LEU A 138 -11.47 -9.87 -0.51
N GLU A 139 -12.48 -9.36 -1.20
CA GLU A 139 -12.61 -9.46 -2.65
C GLU A 139 -11.44 -8.80 -3.37
N TRP A 140 -10.97 -7.65 -2.89
CA TRP A 140 -9.83 -6.96 -3.50
C TRP A 140 -8.55 -7.80 -3.37
N ILE A 141 -8.22 -8.29 -2.17
CA ILE A 141 -7.00 -9.07 -1.93
C ILE A 141 -7.05 -10.38 -2.72
N ARG A 142 -8.19 -11.11 -2.71
CA ARG A 142 -8.39 -12.35 -3.49
C ARG A 142 -8.15 -12.17 -4.98
N ASN A 143 -8.45 -10.99 -5.49
CA ASN A 143 -8.33 -10.67 -6.91
C ASN A 143 -7.11 -9.81 -7.25
N TYR A 144 -6.23 -9.50 -6.30
CA TYR A 144 -5.10 -8.61 -6.50
C TYR A 144 -4.23 -9.00 -7.71
N PRO A 145 -3.82 -10.27 -7.89
CA PRO A 145 -2.99 -10.66 -9.04
C PRO A 145 -3.63 -10.33 -10.38
N ARG A 146 -4.95 -10.46 -10.46
CA ARG A 146 -5.69 -10.23 -11.69
C ARG A 146 -6.06 -8.77 -11.91
N LYS A 147 -6.32 -8.00 -10.83
CA LYS A 147 -6.84 -6.63 -10.92
C LYS A 147 -5.75 -5.56 -10.83
N ALA A 148 -4.64 -5.81 -10.13
CA ALA A 148 -3.69 -4.77 -9.75
C ALA A 148 -2.20 -5.15 -9.92
N ALA A 149 -1.88 -6.34 -10.45
CA ALA A 149 -0.50 -6.76 -10.62
C ALA A 149 -0.01 -6.68 -12.06
N PHE A 150 1.31 -6.66 -12.22
CA PHE A 150 2.03 -6.63 -13.50
C PHE A 150 1.62 -5.43 -14.36
N ASP A 151 1.11 -5.66 -15.56
CA ASP A 151 0.72 -4.58 -16.49
C ASP A 151 -0.36 -3.67 -15.92
N ARG A 152 -1.19 -4.18 -15.00
CA ARG A 152 -2.25 -3.44 -14.32
C ARG A 152 -1.80 -2.70 -13.08
N PHE A 153 -0.52 -2.78 -12.74
CA PHE A 153 0.04 -2.05 -11.61
C PHE A 153 -0.12 -0.54 -11.83
N SER A 154 -0.80 0.10 -10.90
CA SER A 154 -1.06 1.54 -10.89
C SER A 154 -0.66 2.09 -9.52
N PRO A 155 0.59 2.54 -9.35
CA PRO A 155 1.10 3.01 -8.07
C PRO A 155 0.33 4.24 -7.60
N HIS A 156 -0.07 4.23 -6.32
CA HIS A 156 -0.80 5.33 -5.71
C HIS A 156 -0.66 5.31 -4.19
N ILE A 157 -0.94 6.45 -3.56
CA ILE A 157 -1.10 6.56 -2.10
C ILE A 157 -2.57 6.89 -1.83
N THR A 158 -3.25 6.04 -1.10
CA THR A 158 -4.65 6.28 -0.69
C THR A 158 -4.72 7.42 0.32
N LEU A 159 -5.60 8.38 0.06
CA LEU A 159 -5.83 9.55 0.92
C LEU A 159 -7.06 9.36 1.82
N GLY A 160 -8.10 8.71 1.32
CA GLY A 160 -9.32 8.47 2.08
C GLY A 160 -10.57 8.42 1.22
N TYR A 161 -11.68 8.04 1.82
CA TYR A 161 -12.98 8.10 1.16
C TYR A 161 -13.43 9.55 1.03
N GLY A 162 -14.01 9.88 -0.12
CA GLY A 162 -14.46 11.22 -0.46
C GLY A 162 -13.80 11.76 -1.72
N ARG A 163 -14.07 13.02 -2.03
CA ARG A 163 -13.55 13.74 -3.19
C ARG A 163 -12.65 14.85 -2.72
N ALA A 164 -11.34 14.61 -2.64
CA ALA A 164 -10.38 15.67 -2.36
C ALA A 164 -10.29 16.60 -3.60
N ASN A 165 -10.47 17.88 -3.36
CA ASN A 165 -10.21 18.92 -4.36
C ASN A 165 -8.91 19.63 -3.96
N ILE A 166 -7.78 19.17 -4.49
CA ILE A 166 -6.47 19.73 -4.17
C ILE A 166 -5.92 20.40 -5.40
N GLU A 167 -5.87 21.70 -5.33
CA GLU A 167 -5.16 22.54 -6.28
C GLU A 167 -3.72 22.75 -5.78
N GLY A 168 -2.76 22.60 -6.65
CA GLY A 168 -1.37 22.84 -6.27
C GLY A 168 -0.39 22.48 -7.38
N PRO A 169 0.88 22.86 -7.21
CA PRO A 169 1.88 22.49 -8.19
C PRO A 169 2.13 20.97 -8.12
N PHE A 170 1.81 20.29 -9.20
CA PHE A 170 2.24 18.93 -9.49
C PHE A 170 3.26 18.95 -10.64
N PRO A 171 4.19 18.00 -10.74
CA PRO A 171 4.38 16.86 -9.82
C PRO A 171 5.02 17.26 -8.48
N ILE A 172 4.73 16.48 -7.43
CA ILE A 172 5.35 16.64 -6.11
C ILE A 172 6.39 15.53 -5.95
N PRO A 173 7.69 15.84 -5.94
CA PRO A 173 8.72 14.86 -5.67
C PRO A 173 8.69 14.44 -4.20
N PHE A 174 8.94 13.16 -3.94
CA PHE A 174 9.11 12.61 -2.59
C PHE A 174 10.07 11.43 -2.62
N THR A 175 10.60 11.05 -1.47
CA THR A 175 11.44 9.88 -1.33
C THR A 175 10.67 8.75 -0.66
N VAL A 176 11.09 7.51 -0.93
CA VAL A 176 10.64 6.34 -0.18
C VAL A 176 11.73 5.95 0.81
N SER A 177 11.33 5.80 2.07
CA SER A 177 12.25 5.59 3.18
C SER A 177 12.42 4.12 3.52
N GLN A 178 11.41 3.32 3.28
CA GLN A 178 11.37 1.92 3.69
C GLN A 178 10.59 1.06 2.70
N LEU A 179 11.03 -0.18 2.55
CA LEU A 179 10.29 -1.29 2.00
C LEU A 179 9.84 -2.17 3.19
N ALA A 180 8.54 -2.45 3.28
CA ALA A 180 7.98 -3.11 4.45
C ALA A 180 6.98 -4.20 4.08
N LEU A 181 6.81 -5.18 4.98
CA LEU A 181 5.68 -6.11 5.00
C LEU A 181 4.73 -5.65 6.08
N CYS A 182 3.52 -5.26 5.70
CA CYS A 182 2.51 -4.78 6.62
C CYS A 182 1.41 -5.83 6.85
N HIS A 183 0.95 -6.00 8.10
CA HIS A 183 -0.31 -6.67 8.37
C HIS A 183 -1.47 -5.78 7.87
N LEU A 184 -2.34 -6.35 7.07
CA LEU A 184 -3.48 -5.63 6.51
C LEU A 184 -4.61 -5.46 7.51
N GLY A 185 -5.16 -4.26 7.52
CA GLY A 185 -6.44 -3.95 8.12
C GLY A 185 -7.56 -3.85 7.08
N ASN A 186 -8.76 -3.55 7.55
CA ASN A 186 -9.90 -3.29 6.69
C ASN A 186 -9.59 -2.17 5.67
N HIS A 187 -10.19 -2.24 4.49
CA HIS A 187 -9.92 -1.36 3.35
C HIS A 187 -8.47 -1.41 2.86
N CYS A 188 -7.79 -2.55 3.02
CA CYS A 188 -6.40 -2.76 2.64
C CYS A 188 -5.43 -1.73 3.25
N THR A 189 -5.70 -1.32 4.49
CA THR A 189 -4.86 -0.37 5.20
C THR A 189 -3.62 -1.06 5.77
N CYS A 190 -2.44 -0.42 5.65
CA CYS A 190 -1.21 -0.87 6.32
C CYS A 190 -1.31 -0.57 7.83
N ARG A 191 -1.71 -1.58 8.62
CA ARG A 191 -1.96 -1.42 10.06
C ARG A 191 -0.68 -1.36 10.87
N GLN A 192 0.21 -2.29 10.61
CA GLN A 192 1.45 -2.42 11.35
C GLN A 192 2.52 -3.07 10.44
N PRO A 193 3.70 -2.48 10.32
CA PRO A 193 4.84 -3.16 9.75
C PRO A 193 5.26 -4.35 10.61
N LEU A 194 5.27 -5.54 10.01
CA LEU A 194 5.80 -6.77 10.62
C LEU A 194 7.30 -6.83 10.44
N VAL A 195 7.75 -6.41 9.27
CA VAL A 195 9.16 -6.25 8.89
C VAL A 195 9.29 -4.95 8.12
N SER A 196 10.39 -4.26 8.32
CA SER A 196 10.71 -3.01 7.62
C SER A 196 12.21 -2.94 7.38
N VAL A 197 12.59 -2.63 6.15
CA VAL A 197 13.98 -2.47 5.73
C VAL A 197 14.19 -1.08 5.14
N ALA A 198 15.27 -0.42 5.54
CA ALA A 198 15.59 0.90 5.03
C ALA A 198 16.03 0.81 3.56
N ILE A 199 15.52 1.69 2.73
CA ILE A 199 16.03 1.90 1.38
C ILE A 199 17.22 2.86 1.50
N ASN A 200 18.41 2.29 1.69
CA ASN A 200 19.63 3.06 1.89
C ASN A 200 19.99 3.86 0.65
N GLY A 201 20.17 5.18 0.85
CA GLY A 201 20.86 6.02 -0.10
C GLY A 201 22.36 5.68 -0.10
N GLN A 202 22.93 5.28 -1.23
CA GLN A 202 24.36 5.51 -1.45
C GLN A 202 24.59 6.96 -1.72
#